data_b881b20b439f72b205ca4f3c3e721830
#
_entry.id   b881b20b439f72b205ca4f3c3e721830
#
_cell.length_a   1.000
_cell.length_b   1.000
_cell.length_c   1.000
_cell.angle_alpha   90.00
_cell.angle_beta   90.00
_cell.angle_gamma   90.00
#
_symmetry.space_group_name_H-M   'P 1'
#
loop_
_entity.id
_entity.type
_entity.pdbx_description
1 polymer ?
#
loop_
_entity_poly.entity_id
_entity_poly.type
_entity_poly.pdbx_seq_one_letter_code
_entity_poly.pdbx_strand_id
1 'polypeptide(L)'
;MGAATFGLVPYIALAAEGNYEAMVLSCIDPRMQEPVHKYNVEQNLTGKFSQFVIAGAAIGVVAPAFKDWHKAFWDNLGTTIQLHHIKRVIAIDHRDCGAARIAYGEAKVANPQVETETHKAALAEFRKQVGERHPQLGVETGLMALNGKLEMFS
;
A
#
# COMPACT_ATOMS: atom_id res chain seq x y z
N MET A 1 -48.10 -36.48 -15.39
CA MET A 1 -46.64 -36.32 -15.34
C MET A 1 -46.36 -34.82 -15.47
N GLY A 2 -46.09 -34.15 -14.35
CA GLY A 2 -45.76 -32.72 -14.31
C GLY A 2 -44.24 -32.53 -14.44
N ALA A 3 -43.79 -31.87 -15.48
CA ALA A 3 -42.40 -31.45 -15.63
C ALA A 3 -42.17 -30.21 -14.74
N ALA A 4 -41.37 -30.40 -13.70
CA ALA A 4 -40.86 -29.27 -12.89
C ALA A 4 -39.82 -28.51 -13.70
N THR A 5 -40.15 -27.31 -14.18
CA THR A 5 -39.21 -26.40 -14.73
C THR A 5 -38.44 -25.76 -13.60
N PHE A 6 -37.19 -26.20 -13.39
CA PHE A 6 -36.23 -25.48 -12.54
C PHE A 6 -35.85 -24.20 -13.27
N GLY A 7 -36.41 -23.09 -12.83
CA GLY A 7 -35.99 -21.76 -13.28
C GLY A 7 -34.54 -21.54 -12.81
N LEU A 8 -33.61 -21.40 -13.76
CA LEU A 8 -32.24 -20.91 -13.48
C LEU A 8 -32.40 -19.46 -12.99
N VAL A 9 -32.29 -19.25 -11.69
CA VAL A 9 -32.08 -17.90 -11.14
C VAL A 9 -30.70 -17.48 -11.61
N PRO A 10 -30.56 -16.37 -12.36
CA PRO A 10 -29.23 -15.92 -12.76
C PRO A 10 -28.43 -15.61 -11.49
N TYR A 11 -27.31 -16.32 -11.30
CA TYR A 11 -26.34 -15.97 -10.29
C TYR A 11 -25.71 -14.65 -10.68
N ILE A 12 -26.22 -13.54 -10.14
CA ILE A 12 -25.57 -12.25 -10.25
C ILE A 12 -24.37 -12.35 -9.31
N ALA A 13 -23.19 -12.61 -9.87
CA ALA A 13 -21.95 -12.42 -9.14
C ALA A 13 -21.87 -10.92 -8.81
N LEU A 14 -22.27 -10.55 -7.60
CA LEU A 14 -21.98 -9.23 -7.07
C LEU A 14 -20.47 -9.14 -7.02
N ALA A 15 -19.89 -8.19 -7.79
CA ALA A 15 -18.51 -7.81 -7.59
C ALA A 15 -18.30 -7.58 -6.09
N ALA A 16 -17.08 -7.83 -5.58
CA ALA A 16 -16.78 -7.73 -4.15
C ALA A 16 -16.85 -6.27 -3.67
N GLU A 17 -18.02 -5.67 -3.77
CA GLU A 17 -18.31 -4.38 -3.18
C GLU A 17 -18.43 -4.55 -1.67
N GLY A 18 -17.85 -3.63 -0.92
CA GLY A 18 -17.91 -3.66 0.54
C GLY A 18 -17.27 -2.45 1.18
N ASN A 19 -17.48 -2.32 2.48
CA ASN A 19 -16.83 -1.31 3.29
C ASN A 19 -15.62 -1.93 4.00
N TYR A 20 -14.43 -1.62 3.50
CA TYR A 20 -13.17 -2.12 4.03
C TYR A 20 -12.40 -1.00 4.74
N GLU A 21 -11.34 -1.37 5.45
CA GLU A 21 -10.63 -0.39 6.30
C GLU A 21 -9.55 0.38 5.53
N ALA A 22 -8.76 -0.31 4.72
CA ALA A 22 -7.56 0.28 4.17
C ALA A 22 -7.11 -0.30 2.83
N MET A 23 -6.22 0.43 2.14
CA MET A 23 -5.21 -0.15 1.26
C MET A 23 -3.86 -0.13 1.99
N VAL A 24 -3.15 -1.25 2.01
CA VAL A 24 -1.78 -1.36 2.54
C VAL A 24 -0.81 -1.43 1.37
N LEU A 25 0.08 -0.47 1.30
CA LEU A 25 1.18 -0.38 0.35
C LEU A 25 2.48 -0.82 1.02
N SER A 26 3.16 -1.81 0.45
CA SER A 26 4.43 -2.32 0.97
C SER A 26 5.42 -2.68 -0.14
N CYS A 27 6.68 -2.93 0.24
CA CYS A 27 7.72 -3.32 -0.70
C CYS A 27 7.61 -4.80 -1.12
N ILE A 28 8.07 -5.10 -2.35
CA ILE A 28 8.22 -6.48 -2.84
C ILE A 28 9.34 -7.27 -2.17
N ASP A 29 10.18 -6.64 -1.34
CA ASP A 29 11.30 -7.30 -0.68
C ASP A 29 10.82 -8.52 0.11
N PRO A 30 11.37 -9.74 -0.16
CA PRO A 30 10.90 -10.96 0.50
C PRO A 30 11.05 -10.93 2.02
N ARG A 31 11.99 -10.14 2.56
CA ARG A 31 12.20 -9.98 4.00
C ARG A 31 11.05 -9.25 4.68
N MET A 32 10.21 -8.56 3.91
CA MET A 32 9.09 -7.78 4.43
C MET A 32 7.76 -8.53 4.44
N GLN A 33 7.67 -9.71 3.83
CA GLN A 33 6.42 -10.47 3.76
C GLN A 33 5.86 -10.80 5.16
N GLU A 34 6.67 -11.41 6.01
CA GLU A 34 6.26 -11.78 7.37
C GLU A 34 6.04 -10.56 8.28
N PRO A 35 6.97 -9.59 8.39
CA PRO A 35 6.75 -8.40 9.21
C PRO A 35 5.51 -7.60 8.84
N VAL A 36 5.23 -7.39 7.55
CA VAL A 36 4.03 -6.67 7.09
C VAL A 36 2.77 -7.49 7.36
N HIS A 37 2.80 -8.82 7.15
CA HIS A 37 1.68 -9.68 7.52
C HIS A 37 1.37 -9.59 9.02
N LYS A 38 2.40 -9.70 9.87
CA LYS A 38 2.24 -9.58 11.32
C LYS A 38 1.63 -8.23 11.71
N TYR A 39 2.15 -7.12 11.14
CA TYR A 39 1.56 -5.80 11.34
C TYR A 39 0.06 -5.78 10.99
N ASN A 40 -0.32 -6.32 9.83
CA ASN A 40 -1.72 -6.34 9.41
C ASN A 40 -2.62 -7.14 10.37
N VAL A 41 -2.12 -8.25 10.92
CA VAL A 41 -2.83 -9.04 11.94
C VAL A 41 -2.98 -8.24 13.24
N GLU A 42 -1.90 -7.62 13.73
CA GLU A 42 -1.90 -6.81 14.96
C GLU A 42 -2.81 -5.58 14.85
N GLN A 43 -2.91 -4.99 13.64
CA GLN A 43 -3.83 -3.89 13.37
C GLN A 43 -5.28 -4.34 13.09
N ASN A 44 -5.57 -5.63 13.23
CA ASN A 44 -6.89 -6.21 12.99
C ASN A 44 -7.42 -5.94 11.56
N LEU A 45 -6.51 -5.96 10.58
CA LEU A 45 -6.80 -5.70 9.17
C LEU A 45 -7.10 -6.96 8.36
N THR A 46 -6.84 -8.16 8.88
CA THR A 46 -7.09 -9.43 8.15
C THR A 46 -8.49 -9.47 7.59
N GLY A 47 -8.61 -9.66 6.26
CA GLY A 47 -9.88 -9.66 5.54
C GLY A 47 -10.54 -8.29 5.38
N LYS A 48 -9.87 -7.19 5.78
CA LYS A 48 -10.41 -5.83 5.77
C LYS A 48 -9.57 -4.82 4.99
N PHE A 49 -8.57 -5.26 4.24
CA PHE A 49 -7.71 -4.38 3.47
C PHE A 49 -7.43 -4.91 2.07
N SER A 50 -7.20 -4.00 1.15
CA SER A 50 -6.61 -4.29 -0.15
C SER A 50 -5.10 -4.16 -0.07
N GLN A 51 -4.38 -5.04 -0.72
CA GLN A 51 -2.92 -5.02 -0.70
C GLN A 51 -2.36 -4.55 -2.04
N PHE A 52 -1.43 -3.61 -2.00
CA PHE A 52 -0.62 -3.22 -3.15
C PHE A 52 0.86 -3.36 -2.81
N VAL A 53 1.59 -4.12 -3.62
CA VAL A 53 3.00 -4.45 -3.38
C VAL A 53 3.81 -4.03 -4.58
N ILE A 54 4.82 -3.15 -4.37
CA ILE A 54 5.68 -2.62 -5.41
C ILE A 54 7.08 -2.37 -4.84
N ALA A 55 8.12 -2.44 -5.67
CA ALA A 55 9.48 -2.15 -5.21
C ALA A 55 9.58 -0.75 -4.59
N GLY A 56 10.05 -0.67 -3.34
CA GLY A 56 10.19 0.58 -2.60
C GLY A 56 8.93 1.12 -1.95
N ALA A 57 7.80 0.42 -2.04
CA ALA A 57 6.53 0.90 -1.49
C ALA A 57 6.23 2.36 -1.90
N ALA A 58 6.18 3.33 -0.96
CA ALA A 58 5.94 4.75 -1.28
C ALA A 58 6.98 5.32 -2.26
N ILE A 59 8.24 4.93 -2.16
CA ILE A 59 9.30 5.33 -3.10
C ILE A 59 8.95 4.89 -4.52
N GLY A 60 8.42 3.70 -4.71
CA GLY A 60 7.96 3.20 -6.01
C GLY A 60 6.84 4.02 -6.64
N VAL A 61 6.10 4.76 -5.81
CA VAL A 61 4.96 5.59 -6.22
C VAL A 61 5.33 7.05 -6.47
N VAL A 62 6.39 7.57 -5.81
CA VAL A 62 6.71 9.00 -5.89
C VAL A 62 8.06 9.30 -6.53
N ALA A 63 9.02 8.37 -6.53
CA ALA A 63 10.36 8.63 -7.05
C ALA A 63 10.35 8.81 -8.57
N PRO A 64 10.99 9.87 -9.10
CA PRO A 64 11.05 10.09 -10.55
C PRO A 64 11.68 8.93 -11.33
N ALA A 65 12.59 8.18 -10.71
CA ALA A 65 13.21 7.00 -11.32
C ALA A 65 12.19 5.90 -11.67
N PHE A 66 11.03 5.89 -10.99
CA PHE A 66 9.98 4.89 -11.16
C PHE A 66 8.68 5.47 -11.73
N LYS A 67 8.76 6.60 -12.43
CA LYS A 67 7.58 7.32 -12.95
C LYS A 67 6.61 6.44 -13.74
N ASP A 68 7.11 5.43 -14.45
CA ASP A 68 6.28 4.56 -15.29
C ASP A 68 5.41 3.60 -14.45
N TRP A 69 5.71 3.44 -13.16
CA TRP A 69 4.93 2.62 -12.23
C TRP A 69 3.84 3.42 -11.51
N HIS A 70 3.97 4.74 -11.43
CA HIS A 70 3.07 5.59 -10.63
C HIS A 70 1.61 5.41 -11.03
N LYS A 71 1.33 5.37 -12.35
CA LYS A 71 -0.04 5.21 -12.85
C LYS A 71 -0.71 3.93 -12.34
N ALA A 72 0.03 2.82 -12.28
CA ALA A 72 -0.52 1.55 -11.80
C ALA A 72 -1.02 1.65 -10.36
N PHE A 73 -0.27 2.30 -9.48
CA PHE A 73 -0.70 2.53 -8.11
C PHE A 73 -1.95 3.41 -8.04
N TRP A 74 -1.95 4.55 -8.74
CA TRP A 74 -3.06 5.50 -8.68
C TRP A 74 -4.36 4.92 -9.24
N ASP A 75 -4.29 4.16 -10.31
CA ASP A 75 -5.45 3.46 -10.89
C ASP A 75 -6.01 2.40 -9.91
N ASN A 76 -5.12 1.63 -9.26
CA ASN A 76 -5.53 0.63 -8.27
C ASN A 76 -6.11 1.28 -7.00
N LEU A 77 -5.52 2.38 -6.53
CA LEU A 77 -6.07 3.12 -5.39
C LEU A 77 -7.47 3.65 -5.71
N GLY A 78 -7.66 4.26 -6.89
CA GLY A 78 -8.98 4.74 -7.35
C GLY A 78 -10.00 3.61 -7.43
N THR A 79 -9.62 2.46 -7.98
CA THR A 79 -10.47 1.25 -8.05
C THR A 79 -10.83 0.76 -6.64
N THR A 80 -9.86 0.72 -5.73
CA THR A 80 -10.08 0.29 -4.35
C THR A 80 -11.02 1.25 -3.60
N ILE A 81 -10.89 2.55 -3.80
CA ILE A 81 -11.81 3.54 -3.24
C ILE A 81 -13.23 3.29 -3.76
N GLN A 82 -13.37 3.08 -5.07
CA GLN A 82 -14.69 2.89 -5.71
C GLN A 82 -15.39 1.61 -5.26
N LEU A 83 -14.69 0.49 -5.21
CA LEU A 83 -15.29 -0.83 -4.93
C LEU A 83 -15.29 -1.19 -3.45
N HIS A 84 -14.25 -0.80 -2.71
CA HIS A 84 -14.03 -1.22 -1.34
C HIS A 84 -14.32 -0.13 -0.31
N HIS A 85 -14.62 1.10 -0.74
CA HIS A 85 -14.98 2.23 0.13
C HIS A 85 -14.01 2.38 1.31
N ILE A 86 -12.71 2.22 1.05
CA ILE A 86 -11.67 2.26 2.09
C ILE A 86 -11.61 3.64 2.77
N LYS A 87 -11.22 3.64 4.04
CA LYS A 87 -11.14 4.85 4.87
C LYS A 87 -9.75 5.49 4.84
N ARG A 88 -8.72 4.70 4.59
CA ARG A 88 -7.32 5.13 4.66
C ARG A 88 -6.41 4.32 3.75
N VAL A 89 -5.25 4.89 3.46
CA VAL A 89 -4.11 4.18 2.87
C VAL A 89 -2.96 4.16 3.87
N ILE A 90 -2.29 3.02 4.00
CA ILE A 90 -1.16 2.80 4.89
C ILE A 90 0.05 2.47 4.03
N ALA A 91 1.07 3.32 4.03
CA ALA A 91 2.31 3.08 3.30
C ALA A 91 3.43 2.70 4.26
N ILE A 92 3.99 1.51 4.05
CA ILE A 92 5.07 0.96 4.87
C ILE A 92 6.32 0.81 4.00
N ASP A 93 7.23 1.76 4.12
CA ASP A 93 8.59 1.63 3.61
C ASP A 93 9.43 0.77 4.57
N HIS A 94 10.60 0.34 4.14
CA HIS A 94 11.48 -0.45 5.02
C HIS A 94 12.94 -0.06 4.89
N ARG A 95 13.72 -0.36 5.94
CA ARG A 95 15.16 -0.15 5.98
C ARG A 95 15.90 -1.11 5.06
N ASP A 96 17.06 -0.71 4.60
CA ASP A 96 17.90 -1.46 3.67
C ASP A 96 17.16 -1.80 2.36
N CYS A 97 16.41 -0.82 1.86
CA CYS A 97 15.60 -0.97 0.65
C CYS A 97 16.44 -0.77 -0.60
N GLY A 98 16.54 -1.83 -1.43
CA GLY A 98 17.24 -1.77 -2.72
C GLY A 98 16.65 -0.75 -3.69
N ALA A 99 15.33 -0.58 -3.69
CA ALA A 99 14.65 0.42 -4.52
C ALA A 99 14.98 1.86 -4.08
N ALA A 100 15.14 2.13 -2.79
CA ALA A 100 15.59 3.42 -2.29
C ALA A 100 17.00 3.76 -2.81
N ARG A 101 17.89 2.77 -2.79
CA ARG A 101 19.25 2.90 -3.32
C ARG A 101 19.24 3.19 -4.83
N ILE A 102 18.43 2.49 -5.59
CA ILE A 102 18.29 2.70 -7.04
C ILE A 102 17.72 4.10 -7.33
N ALA A 103 16.70 4.52 -6.60
CA ALA A 103 16.01 5.78 -6.85
C ALA A 103 16.82 7.01 -6.49
N TYR A 104 17.56 6.95 -5.37
CA TYR A 104 18.19 8.12 -4.76
C TYR A 104 19.72 8.04 -4.66
N GLY A 105 20.30 6.87 -4.89
CA GLY A 105 21.75 6.62 -4.84
C GLY A 105 22.26 6.22 -3.45
N GLU A 106 23.48 5.65 -3.42
CA GLU A 106 24.12 5.10 -2.22
C GLU A 106 24.22 6.12 -1.08
N ALA A 107 24.55 7.38 -1.37
CA ALA A 107 24.72 8.43 -0.37
C ALA A 107 23.43 8.70 0.43
N LYS A 108 22.27 8.43 -0.15
CA LYS A 108 20.96 8.67 0.47
C LYS A 108 20.49 7.50 1.35
N VAL A 109 21.24 6.42 1.38
CA VAL A 109 21.00 5.24 2.23
C VAL A 109 22.26 4.81 2.99
N ALA A 110 23.27 5.68 3.05
CA ALA A 110 24.62 5.36 3.54
C ALA A 110 24.69 5.01 5.04
N ASN A 111 23.75 5.49 5.83
CA ASN A 111 23.65 5.22 7.26
C ASN A 111 22.19 5.36 7.72
N PRO A 112 21.83 4.83 8.89
CA PRO A 112 20.44 4.81 9.36
C PRO A 112 19.77 6.18 9.48
N GLN A 113 20.52 7.24 9.80
CA GLN A 113 19.97 8.58 9.93
C GLN A 113 19.61 9.16 8.56
N VAL A 114 20.53 9.11 7.61
CA VAL A 114 20.31 9.59 6.23
C VAL A 114 19.21 8.77 5.54
N GLU A 115 19.22 7.46 5.73
CA GLU A 115 18.17 6.57 5.24
C GLU A 115 16.78 6.97 5.79
N THR A 116 16.69 7.24 7.11
CA THR A 116 15.44 7.70 7.72
C THR A 116 14.92 8.97 7.06
N GLU A 117 15.78 9.98 6.88
CA GLU A 117 15.36 11.25 6.26
C GLU A 117 14.95 11.06 4.79
N THR A 118 15.63 10.16 4.07
CA THR A 118 15.27 9.83 2.69
C THR A 118 13.88 9.21 2.60
N HIS A 119 13.58 8.23 3.46
CA HIS A 119 12.24 7.61 3.52
C HIS A 119 11.17 8.59 4.02
N LYS A 120 11.47 9.40 5.03
CA LYS A 120 10.55 10.45 5.50
C LYS A 120 10.15 11.41 4.39
N ALA A 121 11.12 11.86 3.58
CA ALA A 121 10.83 12.75 2.46
C ALA A 121 9.93 12.09 1.40
N ALA A 122 10.18 10.84 1.05
CA ALA A 122 9.36 10.09 0.11
C ALA A 122 7.94 9.83 0.66
N LEU A 123 7.82 9.47 1.93
CA LEU A 123 6.55 9.24 2.61
C LEU A 123 5.74 10.54 2.76
N ALA A 124 6.41 11.67 3.02
CA ALA A 124 5.75 12.98 3.05
C ALA A 124 5.22 13.37 1.67
N GLU A 125 5.99 13.14 0.60
CA GLU A 125 5.52 13.39 -0.77
C GLU A 125 4.36 12.46 -1.14
N PHE A 126 4.42 11.18 -0.74
CA PHE A 126 3.31 10.23 -0.92
C PHE A 126 2.03 10.74 -0.23
N ARG A 127 2.12 11.13 1.04
CA ARG A 127 1.01 11.71 1.81
C ARG A 127 0.41 12.93 1.12
N LYS A 128 1.27 13.84 0.64
CA LYS A 128 0.86 15.04 -0.09
C LYS A 128 0.07 14.67 -1.35
N GLN A 129 0.62 13.77 -2.18
CA GLN A 129 -0.03 13.36 -3.43
C GLN A 129 -1.37 12.64 -3.20
N VAL A 130 -1.48 11.80 -2.16
CA VAL A 130 -2.76 11.19 -1.79
C VAL A 130 -3.76 12.26 -1.34
N GLY A 131 -3.35 13.20 -0.50
CA GLY A 131 -4.21 14.29 -0.02
C GLY A 131 -4.72 15.21 -1.14
N GLU A 132 -3.89 15.47 -2.15
CA GLU A 132 -4.27 16.27 -3.33
C GLU A 132 -5.29 15.53 -4.22
N ARG A 133 -5.17 14.22 -4.38
CA ARG A 133 -6.03 13.40 -5.25
C ARG A 133 -7.27 12.88 -4.56
N HIS A 134 -7.16 12.54 -3.28
CA HIS A 134 -8.18 11.87 -2.48
C HIS A 134 -8.24 12.48 -1.07
N PRO A 135 -8.68 13.76 -0.93
CA PRO A 135 -8.65 14.48 0.34
C PRO A 135 -9.50 13.85 1.45
N GLN A 136 -10.42 12.93 1.08
CA GLN A 136 -11.25 12.20 2.03
C GLN A 136 -10.54 11.02 2.70
N LEU A 137 -9.38 10.56 2.15
CA LEU A 137 -8.66 9.42 2.71
C LEU A 137 -7.75 9.82 3.86
N GLY A 138 -7.77 9.03 4.93
CA GLY A 138 -6.70 9.02 5.91
C GLY A 138 -5.39 8.48 5.29
N VAL A 139 -4.26 9.01 5.70
CA VAL A 139 -2.93 8.54 5.23
C VAL A 139 -2.05 8.25 6.44
N GLU A 140 -1.64 7.01 6.56
CA GLU A 140 -0.67 6.56 7.57
C GLU A 140 0.63 6.17 6.87
N THR A 141 1.76 6.58 7.42
CA THR A 141 3.06 6.33 6.81
C THR A 141 4.07 5.89 7.85
N GLY A 142 4.92 4.93 7.52
CA GLY A 142 5.94 4.46 8.43
C GLY A 142 7.13 3.79 7.75
N LEU A 143 8.22 3.69 8.51
CA LEU A 143 9.44 3.00 8.14
C LEU A 143 9.63 1.78 9.02
N MET A 144 9.64 0.60 8.43
CA MET A 144 9.77 -0.67 9.13
C MET A 144 11.22 -1.16 9.09
N ALA A 145 11.76 -1.51 10.24
CA ALA A 145 13.02 -2.23 10.33
C ALA A 145 12.82 -3.70 9.89
N LEU A 146 13.90 -4.37 9.50
CA LEU A 146 13.84 -5.77 9.05
C LEU A 146 13.36 -6.75 10.14
N ASN A 147 13.45 -6.37 11.40
CA ASN A 147 12.88 -7.12 12.52
C ASN A 147 11.39 -6.85 12.80
N GLY A 148 10.74 -6.05 11.96
CA GLY A 148 9.32 -5.71 12.07
C GLY A 148 9.01 -4.51 12.96
N LYS A 149 9.99 -3.87 13.60
CA LYS A 149 9.76 -2.64 14.36
C LYS A 149 9.39 -1.52 13.40
N LEU A 150 8.21 -0.95 13.58
CA LEU A 150 7.66 0.12 12.73
C LEU A 150 7.75 1.47 13.47
N GLU A 151 8.30 2.46 12.77
CA GLU A 151 8.30 3.87 13.19
C GLU A 151 7.30 4.63 12.31
N MET A 152 6.23 5.15 12.94
CA MET A 152 5.20 5.92 12.22
C MET A 152 5.61 7.38 12.10
N PHE A 153 5.27 7.99 10.96
CA PHE A 153 5.50 9.41 10.68
C PHE A 153 4.18 10.13 10.45
N SER A 154 4.05 11.28 11.07
CA SER A 154 2.90 12.19 10.93
C SER A 154 3.11 13.19 9.78
#